data_db1cfaa3e4158f658aa2daae0b4e4873
#
_entry.id   db1cfaa3e4158f658aa2daae0b4e4873
#
_cell.length_a   1.000
_cell.length_b   1.000
_cell.length_c   1.000
_cell.angle_alpha   90.00
_cell.angle_beta   90.00
_cell.angle_gamma   90.00
#
_symmetry.space_group_name_H-M   'P 1'
#
loop_
_entity.id
_entity.type
_entity.pdbx_description
1 polymer ?
#
loop_
_entity_poly.entity_id
_entity_poly.type
_entity_poly.pdbx_seq_one_letter_code
_entity_poly.pdbx_strand_id
1 'polypeptide(L)' 'MSNYDSEYDKLRAHLEELVRKHKELDTYLEEQYSNLNVAPEVRVLKTRKLWLKDEIHRIETKLKGAVNGSL' A
#
# COMPACT_ATOMS: atom_id res chain seq x y z
N MET A 1 -10.71 2.60 -26.08
CA MET A 1 -9.57 3.37 -25.62
C MET A 1 -9.19 3.02 -24.19
N SER A 2 -7.96 2.79 -23.98
CA SER A 2 -7.49 2.44 -22.64
C SER A 2 -7.43 3.66 -21.73
N ASN A 3 -7.83 3.48 -20.50
CA ASN A 3 -7.75 4.55 -19.51
C ASN A 3 -6.39 4.62 -18.85
N TYR A 4 -5.52 3.70 -19.17
CA TYR A 4 -4.22 3.59 -18.52
C TYR A 4 -3.10 3.73 -19.52
N ASP A 5 -3.22 4.71 -20.39
CA ASP A 5 -2.20 4.93 -21.41
C ASP A 5 -0.90 5.45 -20.84
N SER A 6 -0.97 6.20 -19.75
CA SER A 6 0.22 6.80 -19.20
C SER A 6 0.75 6.01 -18.02
N GLU A 7 2.05 6.13 -17.81
CA GLU A 7 2.70 5.54 -16.64
C GLU A 7 2.11 6.08 -15.35
N TYR A 8 1.76 7.36 -15.37
CA TYR A 8 1.20 8.01 -14.20
C TYR A 8 -0.10 7.33 -13.77
N ASP A 9 -0.98 7.06 -14.73
CA ASP A 9 -2.26 6.43 -14.42
C ASP A 9 -2.07 5.03 -13.88
N LYS A 10 -1.12 4.30 -14.44
CA LYS A 10 -0.82 2.94 -13.98
C LYS A 10 -0.30 2.96 -12.55
N LEU A 11 0.61 3.88 -12.26
CA LEU A 11 1.16 3.99 -10.91
C LEU A 11 0.08 4.37 -9.91
N ARG A 12 -0.81 5.27 -10.32
CA ARG A 12 -1.87 5.72 -9.43
C ARG A 12 -2.84 4.58 -9.13
N ALA A 13 -3.20 3.81 -10.14
CA ALA A 13 -4.09 2.67 -9.93
C ALA A 13 -3.42 1.64 -9.01
N HIS A 14 -2.14 1.42 -9.22
CA HIS A 14 -1.39 0.49 -8.38
C HIS A 14 -1.33 0.98 -6.94
N LEU A 15 -1.14 2.29 -6.77
CA LEU A 15 -1.09 2.90 -5.44
C LEU A 15 -2.41 2.70 -4.71
N GLU A 16 -3.53 2.93 -5.39
CA GLU A 16 -4.84 2.76 -4.78
C GLU A 16 -5.05 1.33 -4.31
N GLU A 17 -4.60 0.38 -5.11
CA GLU A 17 -4.70 -1.03 -4.75
C GLU A 17 -3.89 -1.34 -3.50
N LEU A 18 -2.66 -0.82 -3.44
CA LEU A 18 -1.80 -1.05 -2.29
C LEU A 18 -2.35 -0.41 -1.03
N VAL A 19 -2.90 0.80 -1.16
CA VAL A 19 -3.49 1.48 -0.01
C VAL A 19 -4.66 0.68 0.54
N ARG A 20 -5.48 0.15 -0.36
CA ARG A 20 -6.62 -0.66 0.06
C ARG A 20 -6.16 -1.90 0.80
N LYS A 21 -5.14 -2.58 0.26
CA LYS A 21 -4.62 -3.78 0.90
C LYS A 21 -4.00 -3.48 2.27
N HIS A 22 -3.30 -2.36 2.34
CA HIS A 22 -2.69 -1.95 3.60
C HIS A 22 -3.76 -1.71 4.66
N LYS A 23 -4.84 -1.05 4.25
CA LYS A 23 -5.92 -0.73 5.17
C LYS A 23 -6.64 -2.00 5.64
N GLU A 24 -6.88 -2.93 4.73
CA GLU A 24 -7.51 -4.20 5.10
C GLU A 24 -6.65 -4.96 6.10
N LEU A 25 -5.36 -4.99 5.84
CA LEU A 25 -4.43 -5.71 6.71
C LEU A 25 -4.34 -5.02 8.07
N ASP A 26 -4.34 -3.70 8.09
CA ASP A 26 -4.31 -2.94 9.32
C ASP A 26 -5.53 -3.26 10.19
N THR A 27 -6.70 -3.28 9.59
CA THR A 27 -7.93 -3.61 10.30
C THR A 27 -7.88 -5.02 10.86
N TYR A 28 -7.41 -5.96 10.06
CA TYR A 28 -7.29 -7.34 10.50
C TYR A 28 -6.35 -7.46 11.70
N LEU A 29 -5.21 -6.79 11.64
CA LEU A 29 -4.24 -6.84 12.73
C LEU A 29 -4.78 -6.23 14.00
N GLU A 30 -5.53 -5.14 13.89
CA GLU A 30 -6.15 -4.53 15.05
C GLU A 30 -7.11 -5.49 15.73
N GLU A 31 -7.89 -6.21 14.94
CA GLU A 31 -8.81 -7.18 15.48
C GLU A 31 -8.09 -8.31 16.21
N GLN A 32 -6.98 -8.76 15.64
CA GLN A 32 -6.20 -9.83 16.25
C GLN A 32 -5.62 -9.40 17.58
N TYR A 33 -5.11 -8.19 17.66
CA TYR A 33 -4.55 -7.67 18.91
C TYR A 33 -5.63 -7.46 19.96
N SER A 34 -6.81 -7.03 19.54
CA SER A 34 -7.92 -6.83 20.48
C SER A 34 -8.33 -8.13 21.13
N ASN A 35 -8.21 -9.23 20.43
CA ASN A 35 -8.61 -10.53 20.94
C ASN A 35 -7.60 -11.13 21.90
N LEU A 36 -6.44 -10.49 22.06
CA LEU A 36 -5.38 -10.97 22.94
C LEU A 36 -4.89 -12.36 22.57
N ASN A 37 -5.22 -12.82 21.40
CA ASN A 37 -4.87 -14.15 20.95
C ASN A 37 -4.03 -14.03 19.69
N VAL A 38 -2.78 -13.62 19.87
CA VAL A 38 -1.91 -13.31 18.77
C VAL A 38 -1.29 -14.60 18.20
N ALA A 39 -1.77 -14.99 17.04
CA ALA A 39 -1.23 -16.16 16.34
C ALA A 39 0.13 -15.84 15.73
N PRO A 40 0.96 -16.87 15.51
CA PRO A 40 2.26 -16.64 14.88
C PRO A 40 2.16 -15.95 13.52
N GLU A 41 1.08 -16.18 12.79
CA GLU A 41 0.88 -15.55 11.50
C GLU A 41 0.83 -14.04 11.57
N VAL A 42 0.47 -13.50 12.74
CA VAL A 42 0.36 -12.05 12.90
C VAL A 42 1.70 -11.38 12.66
N ARG A 43 2.79 -12.04 13.06
CA ARG A 43 4.13 -11.50 12.80
C ARG A 43 4.40 -11.33 11.32
N VAL A 44 4.05 -12.36 10.57
CA VAL A 44 4.26 -12.33 9.12
C VAL A 44 3.42 -11.23 8.50
N LEU A 45 2.17 -11.11 8.95
CA LEU A 45 1.28 -10.10 8.43
C LEU A 45 1.74 -8.69 8.78
N LYS A 46 2.32 -8.54 9.96
CA LYS A 46 2.85 -7.25 10.38
C LYS A 46 4.02 -6.84 9.49
N THR A 47 4.88 -7.78 9.16
CA THR A 47 5.98 -7.52 8.24
C THR A 47 5.46 -7.15 6.86
N ARG A 48 4.42 -7.85 6.40
CA ARG A 48 3.81 -7.54 5.11
C ARG A 48 3.20 -6.14 5.12
N LYS A 49 2.60 -5.73 6.23
CA LYS A 49 2.05 -4.40 6.35
C LYS A 49 3.13 -3.34 6.20
N LEU A 50 4.27 -3.55 6.84
CA LEU A 50 5.40 -2.63 6.72
C LEU A 50 5.91 -2.58 5.28
N TRP A 51 5.97 -3.74 4.64
CA TRP A 51 6.40 -3.79 3.25
C TRP A 51 5.45 -3.01 2.34
N LEU A 52 4.16 -3.16 2.57
CA LEU A 52 3.16 -2.41 1.79
C LEU A 52 3.31 -0.91 2.01
N LYS A 53 3.56 -0.52 3.24
CA LYS A 53 3.77 0.89 3.56
C LYS A 53 4.96 1.46 2.80
N ASP A 54 6.03 0.69 2.73
CA ASP A 54 7.21 1.11 1.99
C ASP A 54 6.91 1.26 0.51
N GLU A 55 6.18 0.30 -0.06
CA GLU A 55 5.82 0.37 -1.47
C GLU A 55 4.93 1.57 -1.76
N ILE A 56 3.98 1.82 -0.90
CA ILE A 56 3.10 2.97 -1.05
C ILE A 56 3.91 4.25 -1.06
N HIS A 57 4.82 4.37 -0.12
CA HIS A 57 5.65 5.56 -0.02
C HIS A 57 6.51 5.76 -1.26
N ARG A 58 7.05 4.66 -1.76
CA ARG A 58 7.90 4.70 -2.96
C ARG A 58 7.10 5.20 -4.16
N ILE A 59 5.89 4.69 -4.33
CA ILE A 59 5.05 5.07 -5.45
C ILE A 59 4.59 6.52 -5.31
N GLU A 60 4.25 6.92 -4.10
CA GLU A 60 3.86 8.31 -3.86
C GLU A 60 4.99 9.25 -4.24
N THR A 61 6.22 8.89 -3.92
CA THR A 61 7.37 9.69 -4.26
C THR A 61 7.52 9.80 -5.78
N LYS A 62 7.33 8.69 -6.48
CA LYS A 62 7.38 8.70 -7.93
C LYS A 62 6.32 9.58 -8.53
N LEU A 63 5.11 9.50 -8.00
CA LEU A 63 4.01 10.32 -8.50
C LEU A 63 4.27 11.81 -8.28
N LYS A 64 4.83 12.14 -7.14
CA LYS A 64 5.18 13.53 -6.87
C LYS A 64 6.20 14.05 -7.86
N GLY A 65 7.20 13.23 -8.16
CA GLY A 65 8.19 13.62 -9.13
C GLY A 65 7.59 13.83 -10.49
N ALA A 66 6.67 12.95 -10.88
CA ALA A 66 6.01 13.07 -12.17
C ALA A 66 5.14 14.32 -12.24
N VAL A 67 4.43 14.60 -11.16
CA VAL A 67 3.56 15.76 -11.13
C VAL A 67 4.36 17.06 -11.13
N ASN A 68 5.45 17.09 -10.41
CA ASN A 68 6.28 18.29 -10.33
C ASN A 68 7.08 18.50 -11.60
N GLY A 69 6.98 17.60 -12.51
CA GLY A 69 7.62 17.74 -13.80
C GLY A 69 9.11 17.70 -13.72
N SER A 70 9.56 17.76 -12.66
CA SER A 70 10.89 17.79 -12.40
C SER A 70 11.65 18.11 -13.47
N LEU A 71 11.27 18.34 -13.47
CA LEU A 71 11.84 18.58 -14.13
C LEU A 71 12.57 18.57 -14.38
#